data_fa55b56c45e9216a74737fac9fa4e78c
#
_entry.id   fa55b56c45e9216a74737fac9fa4e78c
#
_cell.length_a   1.000
_cell.length_b   1.000
_cell.length_c   1.000
_cell.angle_alpha   90.00
_cell.angle_beta   90.00
_cell.angle_gamma   90.00
#
_symmetry.space_group_name_H-M   'P 1'
#
loop_
_entity.id
_entity.type
_entity.pdbx_description
1 polymer ?
#
loop_
_entity_poly.entity_id
_entity_poly.type
_entity_poly.pdbx_seq_one_letter_code
_entity_poly.pdbx_strand_id
1 'polypeptide(L)'
;MSILCTDFFAFDFELMFSKSCQYAIRAVLYLADKGKDGQCVGVKEIAETLEVPGPFLAKLLQQLSRNHIIGSTKGPHGGFCMTSAHLQASLIRVIECIDGPEVFSSCVLGLPACNAANPCPLHYQSLAYKQGMLKILKDKTIAEVAQQVPEIV
;
A
#
# COMPACT_ATOMS: atom_id res chain seq x y z
N MET A 1 21.40 21.38 29.06
CA MET A 1 21.12 20.00 28.64
C MET A 1 19.93 20.03 27.67
N SER A 2 20.24 20.20 26.41
CA SER A 2 19.25 20.18 25.33
C SER A 2 19.20 18.76 24.78
N ILE A 3 18.29 17.96 25.27
CA ILE A 3 17.91 16.73 24.60
C ILE A 3 16.93 17.17 23.53
N LEU A 4 17.47 17.20 22.32
CA LEU A 4 16.82 17.58 21.09
C LEU A 4 15.53 16.78 20.89
N CYS A 5 14.44 17.50 20.97
CA CYS A 5 13.08 17.05 20.66
C CYS A 5 12.86 16.93 19.14
N THR A 6 13.93 16.63 18.37
CA THR A 6 13.88 16.51 16.91
C THR A 6 13.68 15.09 16.40
N ASP A 7 13.87 14.08 17.25
CA ASP A 7 13.65 12.68 16.86
C ASP A 7 12.24 12.15 17.16
N PHE A 8 11.39 12.98 17.79
CA PHE A 8 10.03 12.57 18.14
C PHE A 8 9.02 12.75 16.99
N PHE A 9 9.41 13.40 15.90
CA PHE A 9 8.55 13.58 14.72
C PHE A 9 8.73 12.48 13.67
N ALA A 10 9.68 11.58 13.85
CA ALA A 10 9.84 10.38 13.04
C ALA A 10 9.17 9.15 13.71
N PHE A 11 8.22 9.36 14.60
CA PHE A 11 7.29 8.33 14.96
C PHE A 11 6.34 8.18 13.78
N ASP A 12 6.86 7.53 12.75
CA ASP A 12 6.14 7.17 11.56
C ASP A 12 4.82 6.52 11.96
N PHE A 13 3.76 6.98 11.36
CA PHE A 13 2.41 6.47 11.45
C PHE A 13 2.32 5.05 10.85
N GLU A 14 3.27 4.20 11.19
CA GLU A 14 3.40 2.79 10.78
C GLU A 14 2.42 1.87 11.55
N LEU A 15 1.41 2.45 12.20
CA LEU A 15 0.53 1.71 13.07
C LEU A 15 -0.42 0.73 12.37
N MET A 16 -0.60 0.81 11.05
CA MET A 16 -1.54 -0.07 10.36
C MET A 16 -0.90 -0.86 9.21
N PHE A 17 -0.14 -0.21 8.35
CA PHE A 17 0.45 -0.84 7.16
C PHE A 17 1.97 -0.83 7.23
N SER A 18 2.59 -1.91 6.75
CA SER A 18 4.04 -2.02 6.65
C SER A 18 4.63 -0.96 5.72
N LYS A 19 5.91 -0.66 5.86
CA LYS A 19 6.65 0.20 4.95
C LYS A 19 6.57 -0.30 3.50
N SER A 20 6.66 -1.61 3.32
CA SER A 20 6.49 -2.26 2.02
C SER A 20 5.12 -1.98 1.41
N CYS A 21 4.06 -2.07 2.21
CA CYS A 21 2.71 -1.76 1.78
C CYS A 21 2.55 -0.28 1.38
N GLN A 22 3.11 0.64 2.16
CA GLN A 22 3.09 2.07 1.83
C GLN A 22 3.80 2.36 0.51
N TYR A 23 4.96 1.76 0.26
CA TYR A 23 5.65 1.88 -1.03
C TYR A 23 4.86 1.27 -2.18
N ALA A 24 4.22 0.12 -1.95
CA ALA A 24 3.36 -0.52 -2.95
C ALA A 24 2.16 0.36 -3.32
N ILE A 25 1.49 0.97 -2.33
CA ILE A 25 0.38 1.91 -2.55
C ILE A 25 0.87 3.11 -3.39
N ARG A 26 1.98 3.73 -3.00
CA ARG A 26 2.55 4.86 -3.76
C ARG A 26 2.88 4.49 -5.20
N ALA A 27 3.46 3.32 -5.42
CA ALA A 27 3.79 2.83 -6.76
C ALA A 27 2.54 2.57 -7.60
N VAL A 28 1.50 1.98 -7.03
CA VAL A 28 0.22 1.75 -7.73
C VAL A 28 -0.46 3.08 -8.09
N LEU A 29 -0.49 4.05 -7.18
CA LEU A 29 -1.06 5.37 -7.46
C LEU A 29 -0.26 6.13 -8.53
N TYR A 30 1.07 6.02 -8.51
CA TYR A 30 1.93 6.58 -9.55
C TYR A 30 1.63 5.96 -10.93
N LEU A 31 1.51 4.63 -10.99
CA LEU A 31 1.14 3.93 -12.22
C LEU A 31 -0.28 4.29 -12.69
N ALA A 32 -1.21 4.50 -11.76
CA ALA A 32 -2.57 4.93 -12.10
C ALA A 32 -2.60 6.33 -12.73
N ASP A 33 -1.66 7.19 -12.39
CA ASP A 33 -1.52 8.51 -13.00
C ASP A 33 -0.74 8.46 -14.33
N LYS A 34 0.43 7.83 -14.35
CA LYS A 34 1.34 7.80 -15.50
C LYS A 34 1.06 6.68 -16.50
N GLY A 35 0.56 5.56 -16.02
CA GLY A 35 0.26 4.37 -16.83
C GLY A 35 -1.14 4.36 -17.44
N LYS A 36 -1.81 5.50 -17.52
CA LYS A 36 -3.08 5.64 -18.22
C LYS A 36 -2.91 5.22 -19.67
N ASP A 37 -3.95 4.64 -20.24
CA ASP A 37 -3.96 4.17 -21.64
C ASP A 37 -3.03 2.98 -21.94
N GLY A 38 -2.65 2.22 -20.91
CA GLY A 38 -1.85 1.01 -21.07
C GLY A 38 -0.37 1.26 -21.34
N GLN A 39 0.11 2.49 -21.17
CA GLN A 39 1.54 2.76 -21.21
C GLN A 39 2.24 2.11 -20.01
N CYS A 40 3.36 1.45 -20.29
CA CYS A 40 4.15 0.82 -19.24
C CYS A 40 5.29 1.72 -18.80
N VAL A 41 5.55 1.73 -17.49
CA VAL A 41 6.60 2.50 -16.85
C VAL A 41 7.65 1.55 -16.30
N GLY A 42 8.92 1.80 -16.60
CA GLY A 42 10.03 0.99 -16.13
C GLY A 42 10.25 1.12 -14.61
N VAL A 43 10.69 0.04 -13.98
CA VAL A 43 10.96 0.03 -12.54
C VAL A 43 11.95 1.11 -12.10
N LYS A 44 12.94 1.41 -12.94
CA LYS A 44 13.96 2.43 -12.67
C LYS A 44 13.32 3.82 -12.51
N GLU A 45 12.47 4.19 -13.44
CA GLU A 45 11.74 5.47 -13.39
C GLU A 45 10.87 5.59 -12.14
N ILE A 46 10.12 4.53 -11.82
CA ILE A 46 9.26 4.52 -10.64
C ILE A 46 10.11 4.64 -9.36
N ALA A 47 11.21 3.88 -9.29
CA ALA A 47 12.10 3.86 -8.13
C ALA A 47 12.78 5.22 -7.90
N GLU A 48 13.26 5.87 -8.96
CA GLU A 48 13.85 7.20 -8.89
C GLU A 48 12.82 8.25 -8.46
N THR A 49 11.63 8.23 -9.05
CA THR A 49 10.57 9.18 -8.71
C THR A 49 10.08 9.04 -7.27
N LEU A 50 9.93 7.80 -6.79
CA LEU A 50 9.43 7.52 -5.43
C LEU A 50 10.54 7.50 -4.37
N GLU A 51 11.80 7.66 -4.78
CA GLU A 51 12.98 7.56 -3.91
C GLU A 51 13.04 6.24 -3.13
N VAL A 52 12.76 5.13 -3.83
CA VAL A 52 12.76 3.77 -3.27
C VAL A 52 13.85 2.95 -3.93
N PRO A 53 14.60 2.12 -3.20
CA PRO A 53 15.60 1.23 -3.81
C PRO A 53 15.01 0.35 -4.90
N GLY A 54 15.61 0.39 -6.11
CA GLY A 54 15.09 -0.29 -7.29
C GLY A 54 14.86 -1.80 -7.12
N PRO A 55 15.83 -2.57 -6.58
CA PRO A 55 15.65 -4.01 -6.37
C PRO A 55 14.53 -4.36 -5.40
N PHE A 56 14.32 -3.54 -4.39
CA PHE A 56 13.24 -3.70 -3.42
C PHE A 56 11.88 -3.41 -4.07
N LEU A 57 11.77 -2.28 -4.78
CA LEU A 57 10.55 -1.91 -5.49
C LEU A 57 10.18 -2.93 -6.57
N ALA A 58 11.17 -3.46 -7.30
CA ALA A 58 10.96 -4.49 -8.31
C ALA A 58 10.25 -5.73 -7.74
N LYS A 59 10.62 -6.17 -6.54
CA LYS A 59 9.98 -7.31 -5.87
C LYS A 59 8.51 -7.01 -5.54
N LEU A 60 8.23 -5.82 -5.03
CA LEU A 60 6.84 -5.40 -4.73
C LEU A 60 5.99 -5.34 -6.00
N LEU A 61 6.50 -4.72 -7.06
CA LEU A 61 5.78 -4.62 -8.34
C LEU A 61 5.55 -6.00 -8.98
N GLN A 62 6.52 -6.90 -8.90
CA GLN A 62 6.36 -8.28 -9.36
C GLN A 62 5.29 -9.02 -8.55
N GLN A 63 5.24 -8.84 -7.24
CA GLN A 63 4.21 -9.44 -6.38
C GLN A 63 2.81 -8.92 -6.75
N LEU A 64 2.67 -7.61 -6.94
CA LEU A 64 1.42 -7.00 -7.38
C LEU A 64 0.99 -7.50 -8.77
N SER A 65 1.92 -7.63 -9.70
CA SER A 65 1.66 -8.14 -11.06
C SER A 65 1.22 -9.61 -11.06
N ARG A 66 1.88 -10.46 -10.26
CA ARG A 66 1.48 -11.88 -10.10
C ARG A 66 0.08 -12.03 -9.52
N ASN A 67 -0.36 -11.09 -8.70
CA ASN A 67 -1.70 -11.06 -8.12
C ASN A 67 -2.72 -10.26 -8.96
N HIS A 68 -2.36 -9.92 -10.19
CA HIS A 68 -3.23 -9.21 -11.13
C HIS A 68 -3.77 -7.86 -10.63
N ILE A 69 -3.01 -7.17 -9.80
CA ILE A 69 -3.33 -5.82 -9.32
C ILE A 69 -2.82 -4.78 -10.30
N ILE A 70 -1.68 -5.07 -10.93
CA ILE A 70 -1.11 -4.31 -12.04
C ILE A 70 -0.73 -5.26 -13.17
N GLY A 71 -0.52 -4.71 -14.36
CA GLY A 71 0.03 -5.44 -15.51
C GLY A 71 1.55 -5.29 -15.60
N SER A 72 2.19 -6.20 -16.34
CA SER A 72 3.60 -6.10 -16.68
C SER A 72 3.84 -6.55 -18.12
N THR A 73 4.79 -5.91 -18.78
CA THR A 73 5.21 -6.26 -20.14
C THR A 73 6.72 -6.39 -20.17
N LYS A 74 7.22 -7.41 -20.86
CA LYS A 74 8.65 -7.65 -21.06
C LYS A 74 9.15 -6.88 -22.29
N GLY A 75 10.46 -6.66 -22.36
CA GLY A 75 11.14 -6.07 -23.52
C GLY A 75 11.69 -4.67 -23.24
N PRO A 76 12.33 -4.05 -24.27
CA PRO A 76 13.03 -2.76 -24.10
C PRO A 76 12.09 -1.59 -23.78
N HIS A 77 10.81 -1.70 -24.16
CA HIS A 77 9.75 -0.74 -23.80
C HIS A 77 8.77 -1.33 -22.77
N GLY A 78 9.17 -2.41 -22.10
CA GLY A 78 8.40 -3.06 -21.07
C GLY A 78 8.43 -2.30 -19.75
N GLY A 79 7.74 -2.83 -18.79
CA GLY A 79 7.61 -2.28 -17.45
C GLY A 79 6.29 -2.68 -16.83
N PHE A 80 5.79 -1.84 -15.95
CA PHE A 80 4.53 -2.05 -15.25
C PHE A 80 3.49 -1.05 -15.74
N CYS A 81 2.27 -1.49 -15.90
CA CYS A 81 1.18 -0.71 -16.47
C CYS A 81 -0.16 -1.06 -15.83
N MET A 82 -1.16 -0.26 -16.10
CA MET A 82 -2.52 -0.48 -15.58
C MET A 82 -3.54 -0.40 -16.72
N THR A 83 -4.47 -1.32 -16.71
CA THR A 83 -5.67 -1.31 -17.58
C THR A 83 -6.84 -0.67 -16.83
N SER A 84 -7.93 -0.40 -17.56
CA SER A 84 -9.19 0.07 -16.95
C SER A 84 -9.68 -0.84 -15.83
N ALA A 85 -9.53 -2.16 -16.00
CA ALA A 85 -9.92 -3.15 -14.99
C ALA A 85 -9.10 -3.01 -13.71
N HIS A 86 -7.78 -2.76 -13.82
CA HIS A 86 -6.92 -2.51 -12.67
C HIS A 86 -7.30 -1.22 -11.94
N LEU A 87 -7.59 -0.16 -12.68
CA LEU A 87 -7.98 1.15 -12.13
C LEU A 87 -9.30 1.10 -11.36
N GLN A 88 -10.24 0.26 -11.79
CA GLN A 88 -11.53 0.07 -11.11
C GLN A 88 -11.46 -0.89 -9.92
N ALA A 89 -10.34 -1.56 -9.71
CA ALA A 89 -10.16 -2.41 -8.54
C ALA A 89 -10.10 -1.59 -7.25
N SER A 90 -10.57 -2.18 -6.17
CA SER A 90 -10.53 -1.58 -4.83
C SER A 90 -9.07 -1.49 -4.34
N LEU A 91 -8.74 -0.37 -3.68
CA LEU A 91 -7.40 -0.13 -3.12
C LEU A 91 -7.01 -1.18 -2.06
N ILE A 92 -7.98 -1.78 -1.39
CA ILE A 92 -7.72 -2.83 -0.40
C ILE A 92 -6.92 -4.00 -0.98
N ARG A 93 -7.07 -4.31 -2.27
CA ARG A 93 -6.35 -5.42 -2.91
C ARG A 93 -4.84 -5.26 -2.87
N VAL A 94 -4.35 -4.02 -2.92
CA VAL A 94 -2.92 -3.72 -2.78
C VAL A 94 -2.44 -4.10 -1.36
N ILE A 95 -3.21 -3.71 -0.36
CA ILE A 95 -2.88 -3.93 1.06
C ILE A 95 -2.90 -5.42 1.39
N GLU A 96 -3.96 -6.12 1.00
CA GLU A 96 -4.09 -7.56 1.21
C GLU A 96 -3.01 -8.37 0.48
N CYS A 97 -2.56 -7.90 -0.68
CA CYS A 97 -1.47 -8.53 -1.42
C CYS A 97 -0.13 -8.45 -0.68
N ILE A 98 0.17 -7.32 -0.07
CA ILE A 98 1.49 -7.07 0.55
C ILE A 98 1.51 -7.45 2.01
N ASP A 99 0.55 -7.01 2.80
CA ASP A 99 0.50 -7.20 4.26
C ASP A 99 -0.39 -8.37 4.69
N GLY A 100 -1.21 -8.91 3.76
CA GLY A 100 -2.21 -9.93 4.07
C GLY A 100 -3.51 -9.37 4.63
N PRO A 101 -4.62 -10.13 4.52
CA PRO A 101 -5.93 -9.70 5.02
C PRO A 101 -6.00 -9.60 6.55
N GLU A 102 -5.09 -10.29 7.25
CA GLU A 102 -5.02 -10.32 8.72
C GLU A 102 -4.69 -8.95 9.32
N VAL A 103 -4.15 -8.01 8.54
CA VAL A 103 -3.84 -6.65 9.01
C VAL A 103 -5.06 -5.95 9.61
N PHE A 104 -6.26 -6.28 9.14
CA PHE A 104 -7.52 -5.71 9.62
C PHE A 104 -8.15 -6.45 10.80
N SER A 105 -7.63 -7.61 11.18
CA SER A 105 -8.18 -8.45 12.26
C SER A 105 -7.18 -8.78 13.36
N SER A 106 -5.88 -8.68 13.09
CA SER A 106 -4.83 -8.97 14.06
C SER A 106 -4.86 -8.01 15.26
N CYS A 107 -4.40 -8.50 16.42
CA CYS A 107 -4.25 -7.67 17.61
C CYS A 107 -3.27 -6.53 17.39
N VAL A 108 -3.64 -5.31 17.75
CA VAL A 108 -2.78 -4.12 17.63
C VAL A 108 -1.51 -4.20 18.49
N LEU A 109 -1.57 -4.94 19.59
CA LEU A 109 -0.42 -5.21 20.47
C LEU A 109 0.40 -6.42 20.03
N GLY A 110 0.00 -7.10 18.96
CA GLY A 110 0.69 -8.30 18.48
C GLY A 110 0.55 -9.52 19.39
N LEU A 111 -0.45 -9.56 20.25
CA LEU A 111 -0.66 -10.68 21.19
C LEU A 111 -1.34 -11.86 20.49
N PRO A 112 -0.68 -13.01 20.35
CA PRO A 112 -1.21 -14.14 19.57
C PRO A 112 -2.45 -14.78 20.19
N ALA A 113 -2.62 -14.68 21.50
CA ALA A 113 -3.79 -15.21 22.21
C ALA A 113 -4.98 -14.25 22.28
N CYS A 114 -4.83 -13.02 21.76
CA CYS A 114 -5.90 -12.04 21.79
C CYS A 114 -6.99 -12.38 20.75
N ASN A 115 -8.21 -12.52 21.21
CA ASN A 115 -9.40 -12.73 20.39
C ASN A 115 -10.65 -12.29 21.15
N ALA A 116 -11.83 -12.45 20.56
CA ALA A 116 -13.09 -12.04 21.17
C ALA A 116 -13.41 -12.77 22.50
N ALA A 117 -12.90 -14.01 22.67
CA ALA A 117 -13.07 -14.77 23.92
C ALA A 117 -12.02 -14.41 24.98
N ASN A 118 -10.86 -13.86 24.55
CA ASN A 118 -9.79 -13.43 25.43
C ASN A 118 -9.24 -12.08 24.96
N PRO A 119 -10.03 -11.00 25.06
CA PRO A 119 -9.66 -9.72 24.51
C PRO A 119 -8.58 -9.00 25.33
N CYS A 120 -7.60 -8.40 24.65
CA CYS A 120 -6.68 -7.47 25.29
C CYS A 120 -7.38 -6.13 25.61
N PRO A 121 -6.77 -5.25 26.42
CA PRO A 121 -7.39 -3.98 26.79
C PRO A 121 -7.77 -3.07 25.62
N LEU A 122 -7.14 -3.24 24.46
CA LEU A 122 -7.39 -2.42 23.25
C LEU A 122 -8.17 -3.16 22.17
N HIS A 123 -8.61 -4.38 22.41
CA HIS A 123 -9.21 -5.27 21.41
C HIS A 123 -10.36 -4.61 20.65
N TYR A 124 -11.38 -4.17 21.36
CA TYR A 124 -12.60 -3.65 20.72
C TYR A 124 -12.40 -2.30 20.05
N GLN A 125 -11.61 -1.41 20.65
CA GLN A 125 -11.32 -0.09 20.09
C GLN A 125 -10.47 -0.21 18.81
N SER A 126 -9.43 -1.04 18.85
CA SER A 126 -8.58 -1.25 17.67
C SER A 126 -9.32 -1.99 16.56
N LEU A 127 -10.17 -2.95 16.90
CA LEU A 127 -11.00 -3.66 15.93
C LEU A 127 -11.99 -2.71 15.24
N ALA A 128 -12.69 -1.87 15.99
CA ALA A 128 -13.62 -0.87 15.45
C ALA A 128 -12.91 0.10 14.48
N TYR A 129 -11.71 0.57 14.85
CA TYR A 129 -10.88 1.42 13.99
C TYR A 129 -10.49 0.71 12.69
N LYS A 130 -9.99 -0.52 12.78
CA LYS A 130 -9.58 -1.33 11.62
C LYS A 130 -10.75 -1.66 10.70
N GLN A 131 -11.92 -1.97 11.25
CA GLN A 131 -13.14 -2.23 10.48
C GLN A 131 -13.63 -0.97 9.74
N GLY A 132 -13.54 0.19 10.37
CA GLY A 132 -13.83 1.46 9.71
C GLY A 132 -12.92 1.73 8.52
N MET A 133 -11.61 1.53 8.70
CA MET A 133 -10.62 1.66 7.63
C MET A 133 -10.83 0.63 6.51
N LEU A 134 -11.11 -0.62 6.88
CA LEU A 134 -11.43 -1.68 5.91
C LEU A 134 -12.58 -1.30 4.99
N LYS A 135 -13.66 -0.74 5.55
CA LYS A 135 -14.81 -0.27 4.78
C LYS A 135 -14.42 0.81 3.78
N ILE A 136 -13.71 1.85 4.23
CA ILE A 136 -13.24 2.94 3.37
C ILE A 136 -12.39 2.39 2.21
N LEU A 137 -11.46 1.50 2.50
CA LEU A 137 -10.54 0.94 1.50
C LEU A 137 -11.24 -0.01 0.51
N LYS A 138 -12.30 -0.69 0.93
CA LYS A 138 -13.14 -1.51 0.05
C LYS A 138 -13.96 -0.67 -0.93
N ASP A 139 -14.47 0.47 -0.45
CA ASP A 139 -15.37 1.32 -1.21
C ASP A 139 -14.61 2.25 -2.19
N LYS A 140 -13.30 2.44 -2.01
CA LYS A 140 -12.48 3.31 -2.85
C LYS A 140 -11.74 2.51 -3.93
N THR A 141 -11.91 2.91 -5.19
CA THR A 141 -11.11 2.37 -6.29
C THR A 141 -9.73 3.04 -6.35
N ILE A 142 -8.78 2.36 -6.97
CA ILE A 142 -7.44 2.91 -7.22
C ILE A 142 -7.53 4.21 -8.03
N ALA A 143 -8.42 4.25 -9.05
CA ALA A 143 -8.63 5.44 -9.86
C ALA A 143 -9.12 6.64 -9.05
N GLU A 144 -10.12 6.44 -8.18
CA GLU A 144 -10.67 7.51 -7.33
C GLU A 144 -9.61 8.09 -6.39
N VAL A 145 -8.80 7.22 -5.77
CA VAL A 145 -7.73 7.67 -4.87
C VAL A 145 -6.65 8.41 -5.65
N ALA A 146 -6.20 7.88 -6.79
CA ALA A 146 -5.18 8.51 -7.61
C ALA A 146 -5.58 9.90 -8.11
N GLN A 147 -6.86 10.12 -8.43
CA GLN A 147 -7.37 11.43 -8.86
C GLN A 147 -7.39 12.47 -7.74
N GLN A 148 -7.47 12.05 -6.49
CA GLN A 148 -7.60 12.95 -5.33
C GLN A 148 -6.27 13.21 -4.61
N VAL A 149 -5.22 12.45 -4.92
CA VAL A 149 -3.89 12.66 -4.35
C VAL A 149 -3.19 13.80 -5.11
N PRO A 150 -2.86 14.92 -4.44
CA PRO A 150 -2.23 16.06 -5.11
C PRO A 150 -0.78 15.78 -5.53
N GLU A 151 -0.05 15.04 -4.69
CA GLU A 151 1.34 14.63 -4.95
C GLU A 151 1.55 13.22 -4.38
N ILE A 152 2.21 12.36 -5.15
CA ILE A 152 2.49 10.97 -4.76
C ILE A 152 3.90 10.84 -4.14
N VAL A 153 4.71 11.86 -4.30
CA VAL A 153 6.13 11.91 -3.84
C VAL A 153 6.26 12.71 -2.57
#